data_6d1ee30444ded20974c63c32e4f648e6
#
_entry.id   6d1ee30444ded20974c63c32e4f648e6
#
_cell.length_a   1.000
_cell.length_b   1.000
_cell.length_c   1.000
_cell.angle_alpha   90.00
_cell.angle_beta   90.00
_cell.angle_gamma   90.00
#
_symmetry.space_group_name_H-M   'P 1'
#
loop_
_entity.id
_entity.type
_entity.pdbx_description
1 polymer ?
#
loop_
_entity_poly.entity_id
_entity_poly.type
_entity_poly.pdbx_seq_one_letter_code
_entity_poly.pdbx_strand_id
1 'polypeptide(L)'
;MNWFGQLIDLRPCMSEIDRHDHEHSERLPNSYWRLFTSSTISNLGDGMVVAAAPLLAISLTDDSRLIASISFAAMLPWLILSLPAGVYLDRHDRQKIMFRANLVRGLIFALIALGAATGSINIYLLIIATALTGVCELFFDMSSQAILPAIVKQESLEVANSRLYISQIISNGFIGLPFGAWIFVIAIGA
;
A
#
# COMPACT_ATOMS: atom_id res chain seq x y z
N MET A 1 38.92 -12.38 -45.43
CA MET A 1 39.08 -12.22 -43.97
C MET A 1 37.81 -11.57 -43.46
N ASN A 2 36.83 -12.40 -42.95
CA ASN A 2 35.48 -11.93 -42.57
C ASN A 2 35.39 -11.79 -41.04
N TRP A 3 35.94 -10.70 -40.52
CA TRP A 3 35.84 -10.36 -39.09
C TRP A 3 34.42 -9.87 -38.68
N PHE A 4 33.63 -9.39 -39.63
CA PHE A 4 32.27 -8.88 -39.38
C PHE A 4 31.23 -9.99 -39.22
N GLY A 5 31.48 -11.21 -39.69
CA GLY A 5 30.52 -12.33 -39.57
C GLY A 5 30.54 -13.02 -38.21
N GLN A 6 31.59 -12.89 -37.43
CA GLN A 6 31.73 -13.51 -36.10
C GLN A 6 31.22 -12.63 -34.95
N LEU A 7 31.01 -11.33 -35.19
CA LEU A 7 30.55 -10.38 -34.17
C LEU A 7 29.02 -10.29 -34.01
N ILE A 8 28.24 -10.95 -34.85
CA ILE A 8 26.78 -10.80 -34.87
C ILE A 8 26.04 -12.16 -34.79
N ASP A 9 26.68 -13.22 -34.35
CA ASP A 9 25.90 -14.42 -34.01
C ASP A 9 25.42 -14.36 -32.55
N LEU A 10 24.54 -13.39 -32.27
CA LEU A 10 23.85 -13.25 -30.99
C LEU A 10 22.74 -14.30 -30.82
N ARG A 11 22.48 -15.13 -31.84
CA ARG A 11 21.45 -16.19 -31.80
C ARG A 11 21.61 -17.20 -30.66
N PRO A 12 22.83 -17.71 -30.35
CA PRO A 12 22.98 -18.61 -29.20
C PRO A 12 22.72 -17.89 -27.87
N CYS A 13 23.16 -16.64 -27.74
CA CYS A 13 22.93 -15.83 -26.52
C CYS A 13 21.45 -15.48 -26.35
N MET A 14 20.75 -15.11 -27.42
CA MET A 14 19.30 -14.84 -27.36
C MET A 14 18.49 -16.11 -27.10
N SER A 15 18.88 -17.26 -27.62
CA SER A 15 18.18 -18.54 -27.35
C SER A 15 18.43 -19.05 -25.93
N GLU A 16 19.54 -18.69 -25.33
CA GLU A 16 19.83 -18.98 -23.92
C GLU A 16 19.06 -18.05 -22.98
N ILE A 17 18.95 -16.76 -23.31
CA ILE A 17 18.12 -15.80 -22.59
C ILE A 17 16.63 -16.20 -22.66
N ASP A 18 16.13 -16.51 -23.84
CA ASP A 18 14.73 -16.96 -24.05
C ASP A 18 14.44 -18.29 -23.31
N ARG A 19 15.41 -19.19 -23.23
CA ARG A 19 15.27 -20.46 -22.50
C ARG A 19 15.30 -20.27 -20.99
N HIS A 20 16.09 -19.33 -20.48
CA HIS A 20 16.10 -18.95 -19.07
C HIS A 20 14.79 -18.25 -18.67
N ASP A 21 14.23 -17.40 -19.52
CA ASP A 21 12.96 -16.70 -19.24
C ASP A 21 11.74 -17.64 -19.25
N HIS A 22 11.77 -18.73 -20.02
CA HIS A 22 10.67 -19.72 -20.06
C HIS A 22 10.77 -20.79 -18.97
N GLU A 23 11.95 -21.13 -18.46
CA GLU A 23 12.13 -22.12 -17.38
C GLU A 23 11.83 -21.55 -15.99
N HIS A 24 11.86 -20.22 -15.80
CA HIS A 24 11.68 -19.57 -14.50
C HIS A 24 10.28 -19.00 -14.26
N SER A 25 9.26 -19.43 -14.97
CA SER A 25 7.87 -19.23 -14.54
C SER A 25 7.53 -20.18 -13.36
N GLU A 26 8.42 -20.23 -12.35
CA GLU A 26 8.10 -20.92 -11.10
C GLU A 26 6.86 -20.25 -10.49
N ARG A 27 5.85 -21.08 -10.27
CA ARG A 27 4.59 -20.61 -9.64
C ARG A 27 4.91 -20.06 -8.28
N LEU A 28 4.63 -18.78 -8.09
CA LEU A 28 4.80 -18.12 -6.80
C LEU A 28 4.02 -18.90 -5.72
N PRO A 29 4.58 -19.10 -4.53
CA PRO A 29 3.99 -19.93 -3.49
C PRO A 29 2.65 -19.35 -3.01
N ASN A 30 1.79 -20.20 -2.45
CA ASN A 30 0.49 -19.79 -1.90
C ASN A 30 0.62 -18.69 -0.82
N SER A 31 1.73 -18.68 -0.09
CA SER A 31 2.04 -17.63 0.89
C SER A 31 2.16 -16.25 0.25
N TYR A 32 2.74 -16.18 -0.96
CA TYR A 32 2.82 -14.94 -1.73
C TYR A 32 1.43 -14.44 -2.14
N TRP A 33 0.56 -15.32 -2.63
CA TRP A 33 -0.79 -14.92 -3.04
C TRP A 33 -1.64 -14.42 -1.87
N ARG A 34 -1.43 -15.00 -0.68
CA ARG A 34 -2.07 -14.51 0.55
C ARG A 34 -1.58 -13.10 0.91
N LEU A 35 -0.26 -12.85 0.79
CA LEU A 35 0.32 -11.51 0.98
C LEU A 35 -0.22 -10.54 -0.07
N PHE A 36 -0.20 -10.94 -1.34
CA PHE A 36 -0.65 -10.14 -2.48
C PHE A 36 -2.12 -9.69 -2.31
N THR A 37 -3.03 -10.62 -2.02
CA THR A 37 -4.45 -10.28 -1.82
C THR A 37 -4.66 -9.40 -0.60
N SER A 38 -3.98 -9.67 0.51
CA SER A 38 -4.04 -8.83 1.70
C SER A 38 -3.55 -7.42 1.42
N SER A 39 -2.41 -7.27 0.74
CA SER A 39 -1.87 -5.95 0.36
C SER A 39 -2.76 -5.22 -0.63
N THR A 40 -3.33 -5.91 -1.62
CA THR A 40 -4.24 -5.30 -2.60
C THR A 40 -5.49 -4.73 -1.94
N ILE A 41 -6.13 -5.50 -1.05
CA ILE A 41 -7.32 -5.05 -0.30
C ILE A 41 -6.97 -3.87 0.62
N SER A 42 -5.83 -3.96 1.29
CA SER A 42 -5.32 -2.91 2.16
C SER A 42 -5.11 -1.60 1.41
N ASN A 43 -4.37 -1.65 0.31
CA ASN A 43 -4.08 -0.49 -0.55
C ASN A 43 -5.35 0.11 -1.18
N LEU A 44 -6.36 -0.71 -1.47
CA LEU A 44 -7.66 -0.20 -1.93
C LEU A 44 -8.31 0.69 -0.86
N GLY A 45 -8.33 0.23 0.39
CA GLY A 45 -8.84 1.00 1.52
C GLY A 45 -8.06 2.32 1.74
N ASP A 46 -6.74 2.27 1.59
CA ASP A 46 -5.88 3.46 1.73
C ASP A 46 -6.21 4.49 0.64
N GLY A 47 -6.34 4.06 -0.62
CA GLY A 47 -6.74 4.94 -1.71
C GLY A 47 -8.11 5.60 -1.49
N MET A 48 -9.07 4.86 -0.94
CA MET A 48 -10.38 5.42 -0.60
C MET A 48 -10.27 6.53 0.45
N VAL A 49 -9.46 6.32 1.49
CA VAL A 49 -9.28 7.31 2.57
C VAL A 49 -8.47 8.53 2.11
N VAL A 50 -7.46 8.33 1.27
CA VAL A 50 -6.68 9.43 0.68
C VAL A 50 -7.58 10.39 -0.10
N ALA A 51 -8.64 9.90 -0.76
CA ALA A 51 -9.63 10.74 -1.42
C ALA A 51 -10.68 11.29 -0.44
N ALA A 52 -11.23 10.44 0.42
CA ALA A 52 -12.36 10.80 1.27
C ALA A 52 -11.98 11.73 2.43
N ALA A 53 -10.78 11.61 3.03
CA ALA A 53 -10.40 12.39 4.19
C ALA A 53 -10.30 13.91 3.91
N PRO A 54 -9.66 14.39 2.82
CA PRO A 54 -9.67 15.80 2.47
C PRO A 54 -11.07 16.32 2.11
N LEU A 55 -11.90 15.51 1.42
CA LEU A 55 -13.27 15.90 1.09
C LEU A 55 -14.13 16.06 2.34
N LEU A 56 -13.99 15.13 3.29
CA LEU A 56 -14.66 15.22 4.59
C LEU A 56 -14.15 16.44 5.38
N ALA A 57 -12.86 16.76 5.30
CA ALA A 57 -12.30 17.93 5.95
C ALA A 57 -12.93 19.24 5.44
N ILE A 58 -13.08 19.38 4.12
CA ILE A 58 -13.70 20.55 3.49
C ILE A 58 -15.17 20.69 3.94
N SER A 59 -15.88 19.61 4.23
CA SER A 59 -17.23 19.66 4.76
C SER A 59 -17.31 20.05 6.26
N LEU A 60 -16.19 19.94 7.00
CA LEU A 60 -16.12 20.21 8.43
C LEU A 60 -15.54 21.57 8.77
N THR A 61 -14.78 22.20 7.87
CA THR A 61 -14.12 23.49 8.12
C THR A 61 -13.74 24.21 6.84
N ASP A 62 -13.78 25.55 6.89
CA ASP A 62 -13.27 26.44 5.84
C ASP A 62 -11.80 26.85 6.05
N ASP A 63 -11.19 26.45 7.18
CA ASP A 63 -9.80 26.78 7.48
C ASP A 63 -8.83 25.88 6.67
N SER A 64 -8.24 26.48 5.63
CA SER A 64 -7.26 25.82 4.76
C SER A 64 -6.06 25.21 5.51
N ARG A 65 -5.71 25.76 6.68
CA ARG A 65 -4.59 25.23 7.50
C ARG A 65 -4.97 23.89 8.13
N LEU A 66 -6.20 23.77 8.61
CA LEU A 66 -6.70 22.52 9.18
C LEU A 66 -6.87 21.46 8.09
N ILE A 67 -7.34 21.84 6.90
CA ILE A 67 -7.43 20.93 5.75
C ILE A 67 -6.03 20.42 5.36
N ALA A 68 -5.05 21.30 5.24
CA ALA A 68 -3.66 20.93 4.92
C ALA A 68 -3.01 20.04 6.00
N SER A 69 -3.40 20.23 7.27
CA SER A 69 -2.88 19.42 8.38
C SER A 69 -3.25 17.93 8.30
N ILE A 70 -4.32 17.57 7.57
CA ILE A 70 -4.70 16.16 7.34
C ILE A 70 -3.64 15.44 6.50
N SER A 71 -3.23 16.04 5.38
CA SER A 71 -2.16 15.45 4.54
C SER A 71 -0.82 15.37 5.28
N PHE A 72 -0.52 16.38 6.09
CA PHE A 72 0.66 16.37 6.94
C PHE A 72 0.58 15.27 8.02
N ALA A 73 -0.58 15.10 8.67
CA ALA A 73 -0.81 14.07 9.68
C ALA A 73 -0.66 12.65 9.12
N ALA A 74 -1.07 12.40 7.87
CA ALA A 74 -0.86 11.13 7.20
C ALA A 74 0.62 10.81 6.98
N MET A 75 1.44 11.82 6.65
CA MET A 75 2.88 11.66 6.38
C MET A 75 3.76 11.65 7.63
N LEU A 76 3.29 12.26 8.72
CA LEU A 76 4.07 12.44 9.94
C LEU A 76 4.60 11.12 10.54
N PRO A 77 3.82 10.02 10.59
CA PRO A 77 4.31 8.73 11.09
C PRO A 77 5.51 8.20 10.29
N TRP A 78 5.51 8.35 8.99
CA TRP A 78 6.61 7.94 8.14
C TRP A 78 7.90 8.67 8.46
N LEU A 79 7.81 9.97 8.72
CA LEU A 79 8.96 10.79 9.04
C LEU A 79 9.57 10.46 10.42
N ILE A 80 8.71 10.24 11.42
CA ILE A 80 9.17 10.09 12.82
C ILE A 80 9.42 8.63 13.18
N LEU A 81 8.54 7.71 12.71
CA LEU A 81 8.52 6.32 13.20
C LEU A 81 9.21 5.32 12.28
N SER A 82 9.64 5.69 11.06
CA SER A 82 10.26 4.74 10.11
C SER A 82 11.46 4.00 10.70
N LEU A 83 12.37 4.71 11.36
CA LEU A 83 13.55 4.10 11.98
C LEU A 83 13.19 3.23 13.20
N PRO A 84 12.45 3.72 14.22
CA PRO A 84 12.09 2.90 15.36
C PRO A 84 11.14 1.74 14.99
N ALA A 85 10.28 1.90 13.99
CA ALA A 85 9.43 0.82 13.48
C ALA A 85 10.25 -0.33 12.89
N GLY A 86 11.33 -0.05 12.15
CA GLY A 86 12.25 -1.07 11.64
C GLY A 86 12.85 -1.92 12.76
N VAL A 87 13.39 -1.28 13.78
CA VAL A 87 13.96 -1.97 14.96
C VAL A 87 12.91 -2.80 15.70
N TYR A 88 11.68 -2.30 15.78
CA TYR A 88 10.58 -3.03 16.41
C TYR A 88 10.18 -4.28 15.60
N LEU A 89 10.10 -4.16 14.28
CA LEU A 89 9.76 -5.24 13.34
C LEU A 89 10.79 -6.37 13.35
N ASP A 90 12.07 -6.06 13.52
CA ASP A 90 13.13 -7.06 13.56
C ASP A 90 13.04 -7.99 14.79
N ARG A 91 12.37 -7.53 15.85
CA ARG A 91 12.23 -8.27 17.11
C ARG A 91 10.89 -8.99 17.26
N HIS A 92 9.95 -8.76 16.36
CA HIS A 92 8.58 -9.25 16.51
C HIS A 92 8.10 -10.02 15.25
N ASP A 93 7.05 -10.79 15.46
CA ASP A 93 6.39 -11.54 14.38
C ASP A 93 5.70 -10.58 13.39
N ARG A 94 6.28 -10.45 12.22
CA ARG A 94 5.82 -9.53 11.16
C ARG A 94 4.40 -9.82 10.69
N GLN A 95 3.98 -11.09 10.65
CA GLN A 95 2.61 -11.47 10.25
C GLN A 95 1.59 -10.97 11.28
N LYS A 96 1.90 -11.09 12.57
CA LYS A 96 1.03 -10.58 13.64
C LYS A 96 0.93 -9.06 13.62
N ILE A 97 2.04 -8.38 13.32
CA ILE A 97 2.04 -6.91 13.20
C ILE A 97 1.16 -6.49 12.04
N MET A 98 1.31 -7.09 10.85
CA MET A 98 0.45 -6.83 9.69
C MET A 98 -1.04 -7.01 10.02
N PHE A 99 -1.39 -8.13 10.66
CA PHE A 99 -2.78 -8.41 11.02
C PHE A 99 -3.33 -7.37 11.99
N ARG A 100 -2.57 -7.04 13.04
CA ARG A 100 -2.98 -6.03 14.04
C ARG A 100 -3.10 -4.64 13.43
N ALA A 101 -2.14 -4.24 12.59
CA ALA A 101 -2.17 -2.96 11.90
C ALA A 101 -3.43 -2.82 11.02
N ASN A 102 -3.77 -3.84 10.24
CA ASN A 102 -4.98 -3.85 9.43
C ASN A 102 -6.27 -3.86 10.26
N LEU A 103 -6.29 -4.61 11.37
CA LEU A 103 -7.45 -4.65 12.26
C LEU A 103 -7.71 -3.27 12.89
N VAL A 104 -6.66 -2.66 13.45
CA VAL A 104 -6.76 -1.31 14.07
C VAL A 104 -7.17 -0.29 13.01
N ARG A 105 -6.57 -0.32 11.82
CA ARG A 105 -6.92 0.58 10.73
C ARG A 105 -8.37 0.41 10.28
N GLY A 106 -8.83 -0.83 10.10
CA GLY A 106 -10.24 -1.11 9.78
C GLY A 106 -11.20 -0.58 10.84
N LEU A 107 -10.84 -0.68 12.13
CA LEU A 107 -11.62 -0.10 13.22
C LEU A 107 -11.66 1.43 13.16
N ILE A 108 -10.52 2.08 12.90
CA ILE A 108 -10.46 3.54 12.73
C ILE A 108 -11.35 3.99 11.57
N PHE A 109 -11.30 3.29 10.42
CA PHE A 109 -12.14 3.60 9.27
C PHE A 109 -13.64 3.45 9.59
N ALA A 110 -14.01 2.40 10.32
CA ALA A 110 -15.39 2.20 10.77
C ALA A 110 -15.84 3.34 11.71
N LEU A 111 -14.98 3.79 12.63
CA LEU A 111 -15.27 4.90 13.54
C LEU A 111 -15.41 6.23 12.79
N ILE A 112 -14.54 6.51 11.81
CA ILE A 112 -14.67 7.70 10.96
C ILE A 112 -15.99 7.68 10.19
N ALA A 113 -16.32 6.54 9.55
CA ALA A 113 -17.56 6.39 8.80
C ALA A 113 -18.80 6.57 9.69
N LEU A 114 -18.81 5.97 10.88
CA LEU A 114 -19.89 6.13 11.85
C LEU A 114 -20.00 7.58 12.34
N GLY A 115 -18.88 8.22 12.66
CA GLY A 115 -18.83 9.62 13.09
C GLY A 115 -19.33 10.58 12.00
N ALA A 116 -18.98 10.30 10.74
CA ALA A 116 -19.48 11.08 9.59
C ALA A 116 -21.00 10.89 9.40
N ALA A 117 -21.49 9.64 9.48
CA ALA A 117 -22.91 9.33 9.32
C ALA A 117 -23.78 9.92 10.45
N THR A 118 -23.27 10.02 11.67
CA THR A 118 -23.98 10.60 12.83
C THR A 118 -23.76 12.11 13.00
N GLY A 119 -22.95 12.73 12.17
CA GLY A 119 -22.55 14.14 12.31
C GLY A 119 -21.73 14.46 13.57
N SER A 120 -21.17 13.42 14.22
CA SER A 120 -20.41 13.54 15.47
C SER A 120 -18.91 13.76 15.26
N ILE A 121 -18.42 13.67 14.02
CA ILE A 121 -17.02 13.86 13.69
C ILE A 121 -16.67 15.34 13.64
N ASN A 122 -15.49 15.69 14.16
CA ASN A 122 -14.92 17.02 14.01
C ASN A 122 -13.54 16.95 13.36
N ILE A 123 -13.05 18.09 12.89
CA ILE A 123 -11.78 18.17 12.16
C ILE A 123 -10.58 17.65 12.96
N TYR A 124 -10.53 17.88 14.27
CA TYR A 124 -9.43 17.42 15.12
C TYR A 124 -9.42 15.91 15.27
N LEU A 125 -10.60 15.31 15.42
CA LEU A 125 -10.74 13.85 15.47
C LEU A 125 -10.32 13.21 14.14
N LEU A 126 -10.67 13.84 13.02
CA LEU A 126 -10.27 13.40 11.69
C LEU A 126 -8.74 13.46 11.52
N ILE A 127 -8.08 14.54 11.96
CA ILE A 127 -6.61 14.68 11.93
C ILE A 127 -5.93 13.57 12.75
N ILE A 128 -6.40 13.32 13.96
CA ILE A 128 -5.86 12.28 14.84
C ILE A 128 -6.07 10.89 14.22
N ALA A 129 -7.26 10.62 13.71
CA ALA A 129 -7.57 9.35 13.06
C ALA A 129 -6.68 9.12 11.82
N THR A 130 -6.46 10.14 11.00
CA THR A 130 -5.56 10.08 9.83
C THR A 130 -4.11 9.82 10.25
N ALA A 131 -3.62 10.45 11.31
CA ALA A 131 -2.28 10.17 11.84
C ALA A 131 -2.16 8.72 12.32
N LEU A 132 -3.16 8.20 13.02
CA LEU A 132 -3.19 6.82 13.51
C LEU A 132 -3.27 5.80 12.36
N THR A 133 -4.04 6.09 11.30
CA THR A 133 -4.04 5.23 10.11
C THR A 133 -2.69 5.23 9.41
N GLY A 134 -2.01 6.35 9.32
CA GLY A 134 -0.63 6.43 8.81
C GLY A 134 0.37 5.61 9.62
N VAL A 135 0.22 5.52 10.95
CA VAL A 135 1.02 4.60 11.78
C VAL A 135 0.74 3.14 11.40
N CYS A 136 -0.53 2.76 11.24
CA CYS A 136 -0.90 1.40 10.86
C CYS A 136 -0.37 1.05 9.47
N GLU A 137 -0.46 1.97 8.51
CA GLU A 137 0.05 1.83 7.15
C GLU A 137 1.57 1.59 7.15
N LEU A 138 2.31 2.42 7.87
CA LEU A 138 3.77 2.26 8.05
C LEU A 138 4.13 0.84 8.52
N PHE A 139 3.51 0.37 9.59
CA PHE A 139 3.79 -0.96 10.14
C PHE A 139 3.38 -2.08 9.20
N PHE A 140 2.28 -1.92 8.47
CA PHE A 140 1.82 -2.88 7.48
C PHE A 140 2.81 -2.98 6.31
N ASP A 141 3.18 -1.86 5.71
CA ASP A 141 4.03 -1.81 4.52
C ASP A 141 5.45 -2.31 4.82
N MET A 142 6.05 -1.85 5.92
CA MET A 142 7.37 -2.34 6.34
C MET A 142 7.37 -3.84 6.64
N SER A 143 6.29 -4.36 7.26
CA SER A 143 6.15 -5.80 7.52
C SER A 143 5.99 -6.58 6.22
N SER A 144 5.18 -6.11 5.30
CA SER A 144 4.93 -6.71 3.98
C SER A 144 6.22 -6.85 3.17
N GLN A 145 6.99 -5.77 3.08
CA GLN A 145 8.30 -5.76 2.40
C GLN A 145 9.30 -6.69 3.06
N ALA A 146 9.32 -6.75 4.39
CA ALA A 146 10.25 -7.58 5.14
C ALA A 146 9.89 -9.08 5.12
N ILE A 147 8.63 -9.46 4.87
CA ILE A 147 8.18 -10.86 4.73
C ILE A 147 8.49 -11.39 3.33
N LEU A 148 8.45 -10.58 2.30
CA LEU A 148 8.56 -10.99 0.90
C LEU A 148 9.80 -11.87 0.62
N PRO A 149 11.04 -11.50 1.05
CA PRO A 149 12.22 -12.34 0.84
C PRO A 149 12.19 -13.67 1.60
N ALA A 150 11.37 -13.80 2.63
CA ALA A 150 11.25 -15.04 3.40
C ALA A 150 10.26 -16.05 2.77
N ILE A 151 9.38 -15.60 1.87
CA ILE A 151 8.33 -16.45 1.27
C ILE A 151 8.54 -16.69 -0.22
N VAL A 152 9.44 -15.94 -0.88
CA VAL A 152 9.72 -16.04 -2.32
C VAL A 152 11.20 -16.34 -2.52
N LYS A 153 11.52 -17.19 -3.47
CA LYS A 153 12.94 -17.48 -3.84
C LYS A 153 13.60 -16.23 -4.42
N GLN A 154 14.91 -16.13 -4.26
CA GLN A 154 15.67 -14.95 -4.66
C GLN A 154 15.56 -14.66 -6.16
N GLU A 155 15.49 -15.69 -7.01
CA GLU A 155 15.33 -15.55 -8.46
C GLU A 155 13.97 -14.94 -8.87
N SER A 156 12.92 -15.16 -8.06
CA SER A 156 11.56 -14.66 -8.33
C SER A 156 11.23 -13.38 -7.54
N LEU A 157 12.17 -12.87 -6.74
CA LEU A 157 11.91 -11.74 -5.82
C LEU A 157 11.58 -10.44 -6.57
N GLU A 158 12.29 -10.18 -7.67
CA GLU A 158 12.09 -9.00 -8.50
C GLU A 158 10.69 -8.99 -9.13
N VAL A 159 10.26 -10.12 -9.70
CA VAL A 159 8.93 -10.28 -10.30
C VAL A 159 7.84 -10.15 -9.23
N ALA A 160 8.04 -10.76 -8.06
CA ALA A 160 7.09 -10.70 -6.96
C ALA A 160 6.93 -9.27 -6.43
N ASN A 161 8.04 -8.56 -6.24
CA ASN A 161 8.04 -7.16 -5.78
C ASN A 161 7.38 -6.22 -6.80
N SER A 162 7.70 -6.38 -8.09
CA SER A 162 7.10 -5.59 -9.17
C SER A 162 5.59 -5.77 -9.24
N ARG A 163 5.09 -7.00 -9.08
CA ARG A 163 3.64 -7.28 -9.05
C ARG A 163 2.96 -6.64 -7.85
N LEU A 164 3.56 -6.70 -6.65
CA LEU A 164 3.04 -6.03 -5.47
C LEU A 164 2.96 -4.51 -5.69
N TYR A 165 4.02 -3.91 -6.23
CA TYR A 165 4.08 -2.48 -6.50
C TYR A 165 3.05 -2.03 -7.54
N ILE A 166 2.90 -2.76 -8.64
CA ILE A 166 1.86 -2.49 -9.65
C ILE A 166 0.46 -2.62 -9.04
N SER A 167 0.23 -3.67 -8.24
CA SER A 167 -1.04 -3.85 -7.52
C SER A 167 -1.33 -2.67 -6.58
N GLN A 168 -0.33 -2.18 -5.87
CA GLN A 168 -0.44 -1.01 -4.99
C GLN A 168 -0.84 0.24 -5.78
N ILE A 169 -0.15 0.56 -6.89
CA ILE A 169 -0.48 1.72 -7.73
C ILE A 169 -1.91 1.62 -8.28
N ILE A 170 -2.31 0.44 -8.77
CA ILE A 170 -3.64 0.24 -9.34
C ILE A 170 -4.71 0.34 -8.25
N SER A 171 -4.52 -0.38 -7.15
CA SER A 171 -5.52 -0.43 -6.08
C SER A 171 -5.67 0.89 -5.35
N ASN A 172 -4.58 1.56 -5.02
CA ASN A 172 -4.60 2.83 -4.31
C ASN A 172 -4.98 3.98 -5.26
N GLY A 173 -4.23 4.16 -6.37
CA GLY A 173 -4.35 5.32 -7.25
C GLY A 173 -5.52 5.25 -8.22
N PHE A 174 -5.71 4.12 -8.92
CA PHE A 174 -6.69 4.04 -10.02
C PHE A 174 -8.07 3.57 -9.56
N ILE A 175 -8.17 2.73 -8.53
CA ILE A 175 -9.44 2.20 -8.05
C ILE A 175 -9.85 2.89 -6.76
N GLY A 176 -8.96 2.94 -5.78
CA GLY A 176 -9.26 3.44 -4.43
C GLY A 176 -9.66 4.92 -4.42
N LEU A 177 -8.88 5.77 -5.07
CA LEU A 177 -9.17 7.22 -5.14
C LEU A 177 -10.55 7.53 -5.75
N PRO A 178 -10.91 7.07 -6.97
CA PRO A 178 -12.23 7.34 -7.54
C PRO A 178 -13.37 6.74 -6.72
N PHE A 179 -13.17 5.54 -6.18
CA PHE A 179 -14.18 4.85 -5.39
C PHE A 179 -14.43 5.54 -4.03
N GLY A 180 -13.36 6.03 -3.39
CA GLY A 180 -13.46 6.84 -2.17
C GLY A 180 -14.20 8.16 -2.39
N ALA A 181 -13.89 8.86 -3.46
CA ALA A 181 -14.59 10.08 -3.84
C ALA A 181 -16.06 9.83 -4.17
N TRP A 182 -16.37 8.73 -4.88
CA TRP A 182 -17.73 8.35 -5.23
C TRP A 182 -18.59 8.01 -4.00
N ILE A 183 -18.06 7.21 -3.07
CA ILE A 183 -18.74 6.90 -1.80
C ILE A 183 -19.02 8.18 -1.01
N PHE A 184 -18.04 9.09 -0.95
CA PHE A 184 -18.21 10.36 -0.25
C PHE A 184 -19.36 11.18 -0.82
N VAL A 185 -19.46 11.31 -2.16
CA VAL A 185 -20.54 12.04 -2.83
C VAL A 185 -21.91 11.43 -2.50
N ILE A 186 -22.05 10.10 -2.50
CA ILE A 186 -23.30 9.44 -2.15
C ILE A 186 -23.65 9.63 -0.66
N ALA A 187 -22.66 9.52 0.24
CA ALA A 187 -22.90 9.61 1.67
C ALA A 187 -23.30 11.03 2.16
N ILE A 188 -22.87 12.08 1.44
CA ILE A 188 -23.19 13.48 1.78
C ILE A 188 -24.33 14.02 0.92
N GLY A 189 -24.55 13.45 -0.28
CA GLY A 189 -25.63 13.87 -1.18
C GLY A 189 -26.98 13.21 -0.88
N ALA A 190 -27.06 12.31 0.09
CA ALA A 190 -28.28 11.67 0.58
C ALA A 190 -28.72 12.26 1.91
#